data_f79a0e661837e402058bf538796efe3c
#
_entry.id   f79a0e661837e402058bf538796efe3c
#
_cell.length_a   1.000
_cell.length_b   1.000
_cell.length_c   1.000
_cell.angle_alpha   90.00
_cell.angle_beta   90.00
_cell.angle_gamma   90.00
#
_symmetry.space_group_name_H-M   'P 1'
#
loop_
_entity.id
_entity.type
_entity.pdbx_description
1 polymer ?
#
loop_
_entity_poly.entity_id
_entity_poly.type
_entity_poly.pdbx_seq_one_letter_code
_entity_poly.pdbx_strand_id
1 'polypeptide(L)'
;MPGNSFGQVFRITTAGESHGPGNVVIIDGVPPGLSLSEEDLLPDLQRRRPGQSKITTQRDEPDYPEILSGVFEGRTTGTALAILIRNKDQRSRDYADIKDKYRPGHADYTFDAKFGFRDYRGGGRSSARETVARVAAGAVAKKILAERGIAIVGYVKQVGSIVADIPDPASVSLEQVEANIVRCPDSAAADQMIKLIDEVRKDQDSIGGVSELVATSVPAGLGEPVFDKIKADLAKAMFSLPAVLGVEYGAGFGVATARGSENNDLFAASGGEITTESNRHGGMLGGITSGQPIVCRVAIKPTSSLSRSQPTVTSSGEPAEIVTKGRHDPCLLPRFVPMGEAMMALVLVDHLLRWRAQCGTDPAR
;
A
#
# COMPACT_ATOMS: atom_id res chain seq x y z
N MET A 1 4.92 -14.30 -16.98
CA MET A 1 6.01 -14.31 -15.98
C MET A 1 5.43 -14.47 -14.59
N PRO A 2 6.13 -15.11 -13.63
CA PRO A 2 5.65 -15.19 -12.25
C PRO A 2 5.44 -13.80 -11.63
N GLY A 3 4.39 -13.65 -10.80
CA GLY A 3 3.93 -12.37 -10.26
C GLY A 3 4.68 -11.91 -8.99
N ASN A 4 5.97 -12.25 -8.82
CA ASN A 4 6.75 -11.89 -7.62
C ASN A 4 7.62 -10.65 -7.78
N SER A 5 7.65 -10.07 -8.98
CA SER A 5 8.44 -8.87 -9.31
C SER A 5 7.52 -7.73 -9.75
N PHE A 6 7.91 -6.49 -9.41
CA PHE A 6 7.21 -5.26 -9.75
C PHE A 6 8.22 -4.16 -10.09
N GLY A 7 7.88 -3.26 -11.03
CA GLY A 7 8.76 -2.22 -11.56
C GLY A 7 9.58 -2.68 -12.76
N GLN A 8 10.23 -1.75 -13.43
CA GLN A 8 11.07 -2.00 -14.62
C GLN A 8 12.54 -1.66 -14.37
N VAL A 9 12.85 -0.41 -14.04
CA VAL A 9 14.19 0.08 -13.69
C VAL A 9 14.42 -0.02 -12.19
N PHE A 10 13.53 0.60 -11.39
CA PHE A 10 13.49 0.32 -9.97
C PHE A 10 12.61 -0.91 -9.76
N ARG A 11 13.22 -2.06 -9.79
CA ARG A 11 12.52 -3.34 -9.81
C ARG A 11 12.71 -4.09 -8.50
N ILE A 12 11.59 -4.48 -7.90
CA ILE A 12 11.59 -5.32 -6.71
C ILE A 12 11.20 -6.76 -7.03
N THR A 13 11.79 -7.71 -6.32
CA THR A 13 11.36 -9.10 -6.27
C THR A 13 11.21 -9.52 -4.82
N THR A 14 10.02 -10.02 -4.43
CA THR A 14 9.73 -10.41 -3.05
C THR A 14 9.57 -11.91 -2.91
N ALA A 15 10.02 -12.46 -1.77
CA ALA A 15 9.82 -13.84 -1.37
C ALA A 15 9.59 -13.93 0.15
N GLY A 16 9.21 -15.11 0.63
CA GLY A 16 8.93 -15.38 2.04
C GLY A 16 7.44 -15.57 2.33
N GLU A 17 7.15 -16.30 3.39
CA GLU A 17 5.81 -16.74 3.79
C GLU A 17 5.42 -16.13 5.13
N SER A 18 4.11 -16.01 5.39
CA SER A 18 3.59 -15.47 6.65
C SER A 18 4.10 -16.22 7.89
N HIS A 19 4.26 -17.54 7.79
CA HIS A 19 4.73 -18.42 8.84
C HIS A 19 6.05 -19.13 8.48
N GLY A 20 6.76 -18.63 7.46
CA GLY A 20 8.14 -18.99 7.16
C GLY A 20 9.15 -18.23 8.05
N PRO A 21 10.45 -18.43 7.85
CA PRO A 21 11.50 -17.81 8.67
C PRO A 21 11.58 -16.28 8.52
N GLY A 22 11.11 -15.72 7.40
CA GLY A 22 11.13 -14.30 7.14
C GLY A 22 10.60 -13.94 5.77
N ASN A 23 10.63 -12.65 5.47
CA ASN A 23 10.32 -12.07 4.16
C ASN A 23 11.56 -11.35 3.64
N VAL A 24 11.82 -11.46 2.35
CA VAL A 24 12.95 -10.83 1.69
C VAL A 24 12.48 -10.02 0.51
N VAL A 25 13.15 -8.90 0.26
CA VAL A 25 13.06 -8.15 -1.00
C VAL A 25 14.45 -7.97 -1.59
N ILE A 26 14.53 -8.17 -2.89
CA ILE A 26 15.68 -7.79 -3.72
C ILE A 26 15.23 -6.60 -4.56
N ILE A 27 16.05 -5.55 -4.57
CA ILE A 27 15.78 -4.30 -5.28
C ILE A 27 16.91 -4.06 -6.28
N ASP A 28 16.59 -4.06 -7.56
CA ASP A 28 17.48 -3.61 -8.62
C ASP A 28 17.19 -2.14 -8.97
N GLY A 29 18.20 -1.43 -9.53
CA GLY A 29 18.05 -0.07 -10.01
C GLY A 29 18.12 1.02 -8.92
N VAL A 30 18.57 0.70 -7.71
CA VAL A 30 18.88 1.72 -6.71
C VAL A 30 20.11 2.52 -7.18
N PRO A 31 20.02 3.87 -7.33
CA PRO A 31 21.17 4.67 -7.72
C PRO A 31 22.34 4.50 -6.74
N PRO A 32 23.60 4.48 -7.23
CA PRO A 32 24.78 4.41 -6.35
C PRO A 32 24.95 5.71 -5.56
N GLY A 33 25.53 5.58 -4.37
CA GLY A 33 25.91 6.74 -3.54
C GLY A 33 24.83 7.30 -2.62
N LEU A 34 23.59 6.77 -2.67
CA LEU A 34 22.53 7.11 -1.72
C LEU A 34 22.98 6.70 -0.31
N SER A 35 22.95 7.62 0.66
CA SER A 35 23.14 7.27 2.08
C SER A 35 22.01 6.35 2.53
N LEU A 36 22.32 5.15 3.03
CA LEU A 36 21.31 4.17 3.43
C LEU A 36 21.81 3.28 4.55
N SER A 37 20.98 3.15 5.59
CA SER A 37 21.14 2.21 6.69
C SER A 37 19.79 1.57 7.05
N GLU A 38 19.79 0.61 7.97
CA GLU A 38 18.58 -0.02 8.49
C GLU A 38 17.67 0.99 9.20
N GLU A 39 18.24 1.99 9.87
CA GLU A 39 17.52 3.05 10.58
C GLU A 39 16.66 3.89 9.64
N ASP A 40 17.07 4.08 8.40
CA ASP A 40 16.29 4.80 7.38
C ASP A 40 14.97 4.09 7.03
N LEU A 41 14.91 2.78 7.20
CA LEU A 41 13.77 1.94 6.84
C LEU A 41 12.77 1.79 8.01
N LEU A 42 13.24 1.98 9.24
CA LEU A 42 12.46 1.73 10.45
C LEU A 42 11.19 2.57 10.56
N PRO A 43 11.14 3.88 10.22
CA PRO A 43 9.93 4.67 10.38
C PRO A 43 8.74 4.10 9.60
N ASP A 44 8.92 3.72 8.34
CA ASP A 44 7.87 3.13 7.51
C ASP A 44 7.48 1.72 7.99
N LEU A 45 8.47 0.90 8.37
CA LEU A 45 8.23 -0.45 8.88
C LEU A 45 7.48 -0.43 10.22
N GLN A 46 7.81 0.50 11.12
CA GLN A 46 7.13 0.68 12.40
C GLN A 46 5.67 1.10 12.21
N ARG A 47 5.40 2.01 11.27
CA ARG A 47 4.03 2.41 10.91
C ARG A 47 3.21 1.24 10.33
N ARG A 48 3.86 0.30 9.63
CA ARG A 48 3.21 -0.87 9.03
C ARG A 48 3.03 -2.03 10.01
N ARG A 49 3.89 -2.20 11.01
CA ARG A 49 3.91 -3.39 11.87
C ARG A 49 2.54 -3.70 12.49
N PRO A 50 2.24 -4.98 12.81
CA PRO A 50 1.08 -5.35 13.60
C PRO A 50 1.25 -4.92 15.07
N GLY A 51 0.16 -4.94 15.86
CA GLY A 51 0.24 -4.73 17.31
C GLY A 51 0.36 -3.28 17.77
N GLN A 52 0.05 -2.29 16.91
CA GLN A 52 0.26 -0.88 17.23
C GLN A 52 -0.80 -0.26 18.14
N SER A 53 -2.02 -0.81 18.16
CA SER A 53 -3.13 -0.23 18.90
C SER A 53 -4.25 -1.24 19.17
N LYS A 54 -5.21 -0.86 20.01
CA LYS A 54 -6.42 -1.66 20.34
C LYS A 54 -7.34 -1.94 19.14
N ILE A 55 -7.23 -1.17 18.05
CA ILE A 55 -8.01 -1.34 16.83
C ILE A 55 -7.27 -2.11 15.73
N THR A 56 -6.08 -2.63 16.02
CA THR A 56 -5.29 -3.48 15.13
C THR A 56 -5.07 -4.85 15.75
N THR A 57 -4.52 -5.79 14.95
CA THR A 57 -4.18 -7.14 15.42
C THR A 57 -3.24 -7.13 16.62
N GLN A 58 -3.38 -8.11 17.52
CA GLN A 58 -2.50 -8.30 18.69
C GLN A 58 -1.19 -9.04 18.38
N ARG A 59 -0.94 -9.43 17.11
CA ARG A 59 0.36 -9.98 16.70
C ARG A 59 1.43 -8.92 16.93
N ASP A 60 2.58 -9.28 17.46
CA ASP A 60 3.70 -8.37 17.69
C ASP A 60 4.93 -8.83 16.90
N GLU A 61 5.37 -8.02 15.96
CA GLU A 61 6.56 -8.27 15.15
C GLU A 61 7.43 -7.00 15.21
N PRO A 62 8.71 -7.10 15.52
CA PRO A 62 9.58 -5.92 15.58
C PRO A 62 9.84 -5.32 14.18
N ASP A 63 9.67 -6.12 13.11
CA ASP A 63 9.89 -5.75 11.72
C ASP A 63 11.24 -5.06 11.47
N TYR A 64 12.29 -5.52 12.17
CA TYR A 64 13.64 -4.98 12.00
C TYR A 64 14.25 -5.48 10.68
N PRO A 65 14.71 -4.58 9.79
CA PRO A 65 15.34 -4.95 8.53
C PRO A 65 16.80 -5.35 8.74
N GLU A 66 17.28 -6.29 7.95
CA GLU A 66 18.69 -6.67 7.84
C GLU A 66 19.12 -6.43 6.37
N ILE A 67 20.02 -5.49 6.11
CA ILE A 67 20.58 -5.25 4.77
C ILE A 67 21.68 -6.29 4.53
N LEU A 68 21.46 -7.16 3.55
CA LEU A 68 22.36 -8.27 3.22
C LEU A 68 23.38 -7.93 2.13
N SER A 69 23.04 -7.00 1.23
CA SER A 69 23.89 -6.58 0.11
C SER A 69 23.46 -5.23 -0.44
N GLY A 70 24.28 -4.62 -1.29
CA GLY A 70 23.97 -3.39 -2.01
C GLY A 70 24.30 -2.10 -1.25
N VAL A 71 24.89 -2.20 -0.06
CA VAL A 71 25.39 -1.07 0.73
C VAL A 71 26.83 -1.34 1.15
N PHE A 72 27.69 -0.32 1.05
CA PHE A 72 29.07 -0.33 1.52
C PHE A 72 29.37 1.04 2.15
N GLU A 73 29.94 1.05 3.36
CA GLU A 73 30.24 2.26 4.13
C GLU A 73 29.05 3.24 4.22
N GLY A 74 27.84 2.71 4.44
CA GLY A 74 26.60 3.49 4.58
C GLY A 74 26.09 4.11 3.28
N ARG A 75 26.57 3.66 2.11
CA ARG A 75 26.11 4.13 0.79
C ARG A 75 25.74 2.97 -0.13
N THR A 76 24.72 3.18 -0.94
CA THR A 76 24.33 2.20 -1.96
C THR A 76 25.42 2.05 -3.02
N THR A 77 25.64 0.82 -3.47
CA THR A 77 26.68 0.49 -4.45
C THR A 77 26.20 0.55 -5.91
N GLY A 78 24.88 0.65 -6.13
CA GLY A 78 24.25 0.52 -7.46
C GLY A 78 24.06 -0.93 -7.91
N THR A 79 24.49 -1.91 -7.11
CA THR A 79 24.21 -3.33 -7.34
C THR A 79 22.94 -3.75 -6.58
N ALA A 80 22.48 -5.01 -6.73
CA ALA A 80 21.26 -5.49 -6.10
C ALA A 80 21.29 -5.29 -4.58
N LEU A 81 20.30 -4.55 -4.07
CA LEU A 81 20.06 -4.34 -2.63
C LEU A 81 19.13 -5.45 -2.13
N ALA A 82 19.58 -6.24 -1.17
CA ALA A 82 18.79 -7.30 -0.56
C ALA A 82 18.50 -6.97 0.91
N ILE A 83 17.22 -7.03 1.29
CA ILE A 83 16.75 -6.74 2.66
C ILE A 83 15.94 -7.93 3.16
N LEU A 84 16.28 -8.44 4.34
CA LEU A 84 15.59 -9.51 5.04
C LEU A 84 14.86 -8.96 6.27
N ILE A 85 13.62 -9.37 6.48
CA ILE A 85 12.83 -9.12 7.70
C ILE A 85 12.40 -10.46 8.27
N ARG A 86 12.88 -10.80 9.48
CA ARG A 86 12.58 -12.09 10.14
C ARG A 86 11.19 -12.11 10.74
N ASN A 87 10.53 -13.28 10.71
CA ASN A 87 9.32 -13.53 11.45
C ASN A 87 9.67 -14.05 12.86
N LYS A 88 9.09 -13.44 13.90
CA LYS A 88 9.34 -13.83 15.30
C LYS A 88 8.11 -14.33 16.04
N ASP A 89 6.90 -13.77 15.78
CA ASP A 89 5.65 -14.13 16.48
C ASP A 89 4.69 -14.89 15.54
N GLN A 90 5.10 -16.07 15.05
CA GLN A 90 4.27 -16.96 14.25
C GLN A 90 3.68 -18.08 15.13
N ARG A 91 2.33 -18.28 15.05
CA ARG A 91 1.61 -19.31 15.82
C ARG A 91 0.90 -20.28 14.88
N SER A 92 1.65 -21.21 14.31
CA SER A 92 1.14 -22.17 13.31
C SER A 92 0.02 -23.08 13.84
N ARG A 93 -0.05 -23.29 15.17
CA ARG A 93 -1.08 -24.13 15.82
C ARG A 93 -2.49 -23.58 15.66
N ASP A 94 -2.65 -22.26 15.52
CA ASP A 94 -3.96 -21.60 15.40
C ASP A 94 -4.71 -21.94 14.10
N TYR A 95 -4.03 -22.58 13.14
CA TYR A 95 -4.56 -22.90 11.81
C TYR A 95 -4.82 -24.39 11.58
N ALA A 96 -4.51 -25.26 12.56
CA ALA A 96 -4.66 -26.72 12.39
C ALA A 96 -6.12 -27.13 12.15
N ASP A 97 -7.07 -26.52 12.86
CA ASP A 97 -8.51 -26.84 12.80
C ASP A 97 -9.18 -26.41 11.48
N ILE A 98 -8.51 -25.58 10.68
CA ILE A 98 -9.07 -25.01 9.45
C ILE A 98 -8.27 -25.38 8.20
N LYS A 99 -7.28 -26.29 8.31
CA LYS A 99 -6.41 -26.68 7.18
C LYS A 99 -7.20 -27.23 5.97
N ASP A 100 -8.25 -27.98 6.25
CA ASP A 100 -9.09 -28.65 5.23
C ASP A 100 -10.35 -27.86 4.88
N LYS A 101 -10.47 -26.58 5.31
CA LYS A 101 -11.62 -25.72 5.07
C LYS A 101 -11.19 -24.47 4.30
N TYR A 102 -12.11 -23.92 3.53
CA TYR A 102 -11.89 -22.66 2.81
C TYR A 102 -12.50 -21.49 3.57
N ARG A 103 -11.69 -20.51 3.94
CA ARG A 103 -12.18 -19.29 4.58
C ARG A 103 -12.96 -18.45 3.55
N PRO A 104 -14.22 -18.07 3.82
CA PRO A 104 -15.00 -17.21 2.92
C PRO A 104 -14.25 -15.88 2.65
N GLY A 105 -14.18 -15.47 1.39
CA GLY A 105 -13.50 -14.24 0.99
C GLY A 105 -11.98 -14.24 1.12
N HIS A 106 -11.35 -15.37 1.43
CA HIS A 106 -9.88 -15.55 1.47
C HIS A 106 -9.38 -16.33 0.24
N ALA A 107 -8.07 -16.29 0.00
CA ALA A 107 -7.45 -16.92 -1.17
C ALA A 107 -7.25 -18.44 -1.07
N ASP A 108 -7.76 -19.09 -0.04
CA ASP A 108 -7.49 -20.52 0.24
C ASP A 108 -7.83 -21.42 -0.95
N TYR A 109 -9.07 -21.31 -1.46
CA TYR A 109 -9.55 -22.10 -2.61
C TYR A 109 -8.73 -21.81 -3.87
N THR A 110 -8.48 -20.55 -4.17
CA THR A 110 -7.81 -20.16 -5.41
C THR A 110 -6.35 -20.58 -5.46
N PHE A 111 -5.68 -20.66 -4.30
CA PHE A 111 -4.33 -21.20 -4.20
C PHE A 111 -4.29 -22.70 -4.42
N ASP A 112 -5.22 -23.45 -3.81
CA ASP A 112 -5.34 -24.91 -4.07
C ASP A 112 -5.68 -25.21 -5.52
N ALA A 113 -6.63 -24.47 -6.09
CA ALA A 113 -7.04 -24.63 -7.49
C ALA A 113 -5.89 -24.34 -8.47
N LYS A 114 -5.03 -23.39 -8.16
CA LYS A 114 -3.92 -22.99 -9.03
C LYS A 114 -2.66 -23.83 -8.84
N PHE A 115 -2.28 -24.10 -7.59
CA PHE A 115 -0.98 -24.70 -7.25
C PHE A 115 -1.08 -26.16 -6.80
N GLY A 116 -2.30 -26.68 -6.62
CA GLY A 116 -2.55 -28.05 -6.15
C GLY A 116 -2.44 -28.21 -4.62
N PHE A 117 -1.84 -27.27 -3.92
CA PHE A 117 -1.76 -27.21 -2.46
C PHE A 117 -1.39 -25.81 -1.99
N ARG A 118 -1.59 -25.51 -0.71
CA ARG A 118 -1.26 -24.22 -0.09
C ARG A 118 -0.57 -24.39 1.26
N ASP A 119 0.18 -23.37 1.68
CA ASP A 119 0.50 -23.19 3.08
C ASP A 119 -0.72 -22.61 3.80
N TYR A 120 -1.45 -23.46 4.55
CA TYR A 120 -2.65 -23.05 5.29
C TYR A 120 -2.32 -22.18 6.51
N ARG A 121 -1.05 -22.13 6.95
CA ARG A 121 -0.61 -21.36 8.11
C ARG A 121 -0.60 -19.88 7.80
N GLY A 122 -1.62 -19.14 8.24
CA GLY A 122 -1.75 -17.71 8.03
C GLY A 122 -1.96 -17.25 6.58
N GLY A 123 -2.06 -18.19 5.61
CA GLY A 123 -2.30 -17.89 4.20
C GLY A 123 -1.02 -17.67 3.36
N GLY A 124 0.16 -17.99 3.87
CA GLY A 124 1.42 -17.96 3.12
C GLY A 124 1.65 -16.62 2.42
N ARG A 125 1.84 -16.65 1.10
CA ARG A 125 2.02 -15.47 0.24
C ARG A 125 0.76 -14.62 0.05
N SER A 126 -0.44 -15.11 0.34
CA SER A 126 -1.67 -14.32 0.29
C SER A 126 -1.91 -13.47 1.55
N SER A 127 -1.07 -13.64 2.57
CA SER A 127 -1.15 -12.87 3.81
C SER A 127 -0.64 -11.45 3.64
N ALA A 128 -1.27 -10.47 4.34
CA ALA A 128 -0.77 -9.11 4.42
C ALA A 128 0.65 -9.01 5.04
N ARG A 129 1.19 -10.09 5.61
CA ARG A 129 2.56 -10.14 6.14
C ARG A 129 3.60 -9.90 5.04
N GLU A 130 3.37 -10.37 3.80
CA GLU A 130 4.30 -10.20 2.69
C GLU A 130 4.56 -8.72 2.35
N THR A 131 3.62 -7.82 2.67
CA THR A 131 3.77 -6.39 2.40
C THR A 131 4.89 -5.73 3.19
N VAL A 132 5.44 -6.38 4.22
CA VAL A 132 6.62 -5.87 4.96
C VAL A 132 7.81 -5.70 4.04
N ALA A 133 8.02 -6.61 3.09
CA ALA A 133 9.06 -6.52 2.07
C ALA A 133 8.82 -5.35 1.09
N ARG A 134 7.55 -5.11 0.72
CA ARG A 134 7.19 -3.96 -0.13
C ARG A 134 7.40 -2.63 0.59
N VAL A 135 7.08 -2.55 1.88
CA VAL A 135 7.28 -1.33 2.69
C VAL A 135 8.76 -1.04 2.87
N ALA A 136 9.60 -2.06 3.09
CA ALA A 136 11.05 -1.88 3.13
C ALA A 136 11.61 -1.29 1.82
N ALA A 137 11.17 -1.84 0.67
CA ALA A 137 11.55 -1.29 -0.64
C ALA A 137 10.96 0.10 -0.88
N GLY A 138 9.74 0.35 -0.42
CA GLY A 138 9.07 1.65 -0.49
C GLY A 138 9.80 2.73 0.31
N ALA A 139 10.38 2.38 1.47
CA ALA A 139 11.19 3.31 2.26
C ALA A 139 12.46 3.75 1.49
N VAL A 140 13.14 2.82 0.81
CA VAL A 140 14.25 3.15 -0.10
C VAL A 140 13.78 4.07 -1.23
N ALA A 141 12.63 3.76 -1.85
CA ALA A 141 12.04 4.58 -2.91
C ALA A 141 11.69 6.00 -2.41
N LYS A 142 11.05 6.13 -1.25
CA LYS A 142 10.73 7.43 -0.63
C LYS A 142 12.00 8.25 -0.37
N LYS A 143 13.09 7.62 0.07
CA LYS A 143 14.36 8.31 0.30
C LYS A 143 14.94 8.90 -0.99
N ILE A 144 14.89 8.16 -2.10
CA ILE A 144 15.30 8.67 -3.42
C ILE A 144 14.41 9.83 -3.88
N LEU A 145 13.09 9.69 -3.69
CA LEU A 145 12.12 10.71 -4.09
C LEU A 145 12.26 11.99 -3.25
N ALA A 146 12.56 11.86 -1.95
CA ALA A 146 12.77 12.99 -1.04
C ALA A 146 13.96 13.87 -1.44
N GLU A 147 15.02 13.31 -2.06
CA GLU A 147 16.12 14.10 -2.64
C GLU A 147 15.65 15.05 -3.76
N ARG A 148 14.45 14.84 -4.29
CA ARG A 148 13.79 15.68 -5.30
C ARG A 148 12.64 16.50 -4.73
N GLY A 149 12.46 16.52 -3.41
CA GLY A 149 11.36 17.20 -2.75
C GLY A 149 10.00 16.53 -2.91
N ILE A 150 9.94 15.35 -3.53
CA ILE A 150 8.68 14.59 -3.68
C ILE A 150 8.32 13.97 -2.35
N ALA A 151 7.13 14.29 -1.83
CA ALA A 151 6.59 13.74 -0.60
C ALA A 151 5.34 12.89 -0.88
N ILE A 152 5.15 11.83 -0.10
CA ILE A 152 3.98 10.95 -0.19
C ILE A 152 3.37 10.80 1.19
N VAL A 153 2.10 11.12 1.30
CA VAL A 153 1.31 10.99 2.53
C VAL A 153 0.03 10.23 2.23
N GLY A 154 -0.23 9.20 3.02
CA GLY A 154 -1.49 8.46 2.97
C GLY A 154 -2.25 8.63 4.28
N TYR A 155 -3.57 8.51 4.23
CA TYR A 155 -4.44 8.57 5.39
C TYR A 155 -5.74 7.81 5.18
N VAL A 156 -6.46 7.59 6.28
CA VAL A 156 -7.79 7.00 6.24
C VAL A 156 -8.82 8.09 5.95
N LYS A 157 -9.46 7.98 4.79
CA LYS A 157 -10.50 8.90 4.32
C LYS A 157 -11.90 8.47 4.78
N GLN A 158 -12.12 7.15 4.90
CA GLN A 158 -13.44 6.61 5.24
C GLN A 158 -13.33 5.28 5.99
N VAL A 159 -14.19 5.09 7.00
CA VAL A 159 -14.45 3.79 7.64
C VAL A 159 -15.96 3.54 7.68
N GLY A 160 -16.41 2.47 7.05
CA GLY A 160 -17.84 2.20 6.89
C GLY A 160 -18.55 3.39 6.22
N SER A 161 -19.52 3.99 6.92
CA SER A 161 -20.26 5.18 6.44
C SER A 161 -19.65 6.52 6.89
N ILE A 162 -18.64 6.52 7.76
CA ILE A 162 -18.04 7.73 8.29
C ILE A 162 -16.95 8.21 7.31
N VAL A 163 -17.14 9.40 6.77
CA VAL A 163 -16.23 10.03 5.79
C VAL A 163 -15.61 11.27 6.42
N ALA A 164 -14.28 11.36 6.35
CA ALA A 164 -13.53 12.54 6.80
C ALA A 164 -13.70 13.72 5.83
N ASP A 165 -13.80 14.92 6.36
CA ASP A 165 -13.78 16.15 5.58
C ASP A 165 -12.33 16.64 5.44
N ILE A 166 -11.78 16.53 4.23
CA ILE A 166 -10.41 16.94 3.89
C ILE A 166 -10.51 17.83 2.65
N PRO A 167 -10.66 19.16 2.84
CA PRO A 167 -10.86 20.09 1.72
C PRO A 167 -9.65 20.16 0.77
N ASP A 168 -8.45 20.10 1.32
CA ASP A 168 -7.20 20.10 0.55
C ASP A 168 -6.33 18.88 0.90
N PRO A 169 -6.42 17.80 0.11
CA PRO A 169 -5.61 16.60 0.32
C PRO A 169 -4.09 16.86 0.28
N ALA A 170 -3.63 17.85 -0.46
CA ALA A 170 -2.20 18.16 -0.62
C ALA A 170 -1.58 18.85 0.61
N SER A 171 -2.39 19.45 1.46
CA SER A 171 -1.96 20.13 2.70
C SER A 171 -1.80 19.18 3.90
N VAL A 172 -2.23 17.91 3.78
CA VAL A 172 -2.19 16.94 4.88
C VAL A 172 -0.74 16.57 5.19
N SER A 173 -0.34 16.77 6.45
CA SER A 173 0.98 16.41 6.95
C SER A 173 1.01 15.01 7.59
N LEU A 174 2.18 14.38 7.61
CA LEU A 174 2.37 13.11 8.31
C LEU A 174 2.08 13.24 9.82
N GLU A 175 2.37 14.38 10.44
CA GLU A 175 2.08 14.65 11.84
C GLU A 175 0.56 14.59 12.11
N GLN A 176 -0.25 15.21 11.25
CA GLN A 176 -1.71 15.16 11.36
C GLN A 176 -2.24 13.73 11.21
N VAL A 177 -1.65 12.94 10.31
CA VAL A 177 -2.03 11.54 10.09
C VAL A 177 -1.71 10.68 11.32
N GLU A 178 -0.53 10.82 11.89
CA GLU A 178 -0.09 10.00 13.04
C GLU A 178 -0.60 10.54 14.39
N ALA A 179 -1.36 11.65 14.43
CA ALA A 179 -1.94 12.20 15.64
C ALA A 179 -2.98 11.28 16.32
N ASN A 180 -3.52 10.29 15.61
CA ASN A 180 -4.46 9.32 16.14
C ASN A 180 -4.24 7.91 15.55
N ILE A 181 -4.77 6.90 16.27
CA ILE A 181 -4.56 5.48 15.95
C ILE A 181 -5.26 5.00 14.68
N VAL A 182 -6.26 5.74 14.16
CA VAL A 182 -6.94 5.39 12.90
C VAL A 182 -6.27 6.03 11.69
N ARG A 183 -5.33 6.98 11.90
CA ARG A 183 -4.63 7.70 10.84
C ARG A 183 -5.54 8.53 9.95
N CYS A 184 -6.47 9.24 10.56
CA CYS A 184 -7.37 10.18 9.90
C CYS A 184 -7.02 11.61 10.30
N PRO A 185 -6.74 12.54 9.36
CA PRO A 185 -6.38 13.93 9.68
C PRO A 185 -7.55 14.75 10.27
N ASP A 186 -8.79 14.37 9.96
CA ASP A 186 -9.99 14.94 10.57
C ASP A 186 -10.23 14.32 11.96
N SER A 187 -9.97 15.07 13.02
CA SER A 187 -10.05 14.57 14.38
C SER A 187 -11.49 14.18 14.80
N ALA A 188 -12.50 14.88 14.31
CA ALA A 188 -13.90 14.59 14.62
C ALA A 188 -14.35 13.28 13.95
N ALA A 189 -13.98 13.07 12.70
CA ALA A 189 -14.20 11.81 12.00
C ALA A 189 -13.36 10.68 12.61
N ALA A 190 -12.12 10.94 13.01
CA ALA A 190 -11.24 9.95 13.64
C ALA A 190 -11.84 9.34 14.89
N ASP A 191 -12.42 10.17 15.78
CA ASP A 191 -13.07 9.70 17.02
C ASP A 191 -14.27 8.79 16.71
N GLN A 192 -15.08 9.16 15.71
CA GLN A 192 -16.22 8.34 15.27
C GLN A 192 -15.77 7.02 14.64
N MET A 193 -14.74 7.06 13.79
CA MET A 193 -14.15 5.88 13.15
C MET A 193 -13.59 4.89 14.18
N ILE A 194 -12.85 5.39 15.17
CA ILE A 194 -12.28 4.56 16.25
C ILE A 194 -13.41 3.88 17.05
N LYS A 195 -14.47 4.62 17.36
CA LYS A 195 -15.64 4.08 18.07
C LYS A 195 -16.34 3.00 17.25
N LEU A 196 -16.59 3.24 15.96
CA LEU A 196 -17.20 2.25 15.06
C LEU A 196 -16.36 0.99 14.95
N ILE A 197 -15.04 1.11 14.79
CA ILE A 197 -14.14 -0.06 14.72
C ILE A 197 -14.18 -0.87 16.02
N ASP A 198 -14.25 -0.21 17.20
CA ASP A 198 -14.34 -0.89 18.47
C ASP A 198 -15.68 -1.62 18.67
N GLU A 199 -16.78 -1.04 18.21
CA GLU A 199 -18.12 -1.66 18.19
C GLU A 199 -18.10 -2.93 17.31
N VAL A 200 -17.62 -2.83 16.06
CA VAL A 200 -17.52 -3.95 15.13
C VAL A 200 -16.60 -5.06 15.67
N ARG A 201 -15.49 -4.68 16.33
CA ARG A 201 -14.59 -5.64 17.00
C ARG A 201 -15.30 -6.41 18.11
N LYS A 202 -16.15 -5.74 18.93
CA LYS A 202 -16.94 -6.40 19.99
C LYS A 202 -17.97 -7.36 19.41
N ASP A 203 -18.49 -7.07 18.21
CA ASP A 203 -19.40 -7.96 17.47
C ASP A 203 -18.69 -9.12 16.77
N GLN A 204 -17.37 -9.26 16.97
CA GLN A 204 -16.52 -10.29 16.33
C GLN A 204 -16.55 -10.22 14.78
N ASP A 205 -16.76 -9.02 14.25
CA ASP A 205 -16.82 -8.73 12.82
C ASP A 205 -15.66 -7.80 12.37
N SER A 206 -15.67 -7.40 11.13
CA SER A 206 -14.68 -6.51 10.52
C SER A 206 -15.35 -5.47 9.63
N ILE A 207 -14.67 -4.35 9.43
CA ILE A 207 -15.17 -3.24 8.61
C ILE A 207 -14.11 -2.74 7.65
N GLY A 208 -14.53 -2.37 6.45
CA GLY A 208 -13.72 -1.77 5.41
C GLY A 208 -13.85 -0.26 5.34
N GLY A 209 -13.29 0.32 4.31
CA GLY A 209 -13.37 1.75 4.03
C GLY A 209 -12.46 2.19 2.91
N VAL A 210 -12.04 3.44 2.92
CA VAL A 210 -11.21 4.07 1.89
C VAL A 210 -9.99 4.73 2.50
N SER A 211 -8.83 4.46 1.94
CA SER A 211 -7.60 5.23 2.16
C SER A 211 -7.36 6.17 1.00
N GLU A 212 -6.90 7.39 1.28
CA GLU A 212 -6.44 8.34 0.27
C GLU A 212 -4.93 8.50 0.36
N LEU A 213 -4.27 8.52 -0.80
CA LEU A 213 -2.83 8.61 -0.96
C LEU A 213 -2.53 9.82 -1.82
N VAL A 214 -1.64 10.68 -1.35
CA VAL A 214 -1.28 11.92 -2.01
C VAL A 214 0.21 12.00 -2.22
N ALA A 215 0.65 12.30 -3.45
CA ALA A 215 2.03 12.64 -3.73
C ALA A 215 2.11 14.10 -4.20
N THR A 216 2.95 14.89 -3.53
CA THR A 216 3.18 16.31 -3.81
C THR A 216 4.55 16.55 -4.41
N SER A 217 4.73 17.67 -5.07
CA SER A 217 5.99 18.08 -5.75
C SER A 217 6.47 17.07 -6.80
N VAL A 218 5.54 16.28 -7.35
CA VAL A 218 5.86 15.38 -8.46
C VAL A 218 6.02 16.22 -9.74
N PRO A 219 7.19 16.20 -10.41
CA PRO A 219 7.38 16.99 -11.62
C PRO A 219 6.42 16.55 -12.73
N ALA A 220 6.08 17.48 -13.62
CA ALA A 220 5.39 17.12 -14.85
C ALA A 220 6.28 16.27 -15.75
N GLY A 221 5.69 15.29 -16.46
CA GLY A 221 6.41 14.50 -17.46
C GLY A 221 6.70 13.05 -17.08
N LEU A 222 6.34 12.57 -15.89
CA LEU A 222 6.50 11.16 -15.52
C LEU A 222 5.32 10.33 -16.05
N GLY A 223 5.60 9.17 -16.63
CA GLY A 223 4.61 8.27 -17.22
C GLY A 223 4.84 8.08 -18.72
N GLU A 224 4.36 6.96 -19.25
CA GLU A 224 4.58 6.56 -20.63
C GLU A 224 3.25 6.32 -21.38
N PRO A 225 3.07 6.86 -22.61
CA PRO A 225 2.05 6.36 -23.48
C PRO A 225 2.53 5.00 -24.04
N VAL A 226 1.69 4.06 -24.45
CA VAL A 226 0.23 4.08 -24.38
C VAL A 226 -0.24 3.24 -23.19
N PHE A 227 0.49 2.18 -22.81
CA PHE A 227 0.09 1.17 -21.82
C PHE A 227 0.68 1.42 -20.44
N ASP A 228 1.92 1.94 -20.36
CA ASP A 228 2.63 2.22 -19.10
C ASP A 228 2.30 3.62 -18.56
N LYS A 229 1.03 4.02 -18.68
CA LYS A 229 0.53 5.25 -18.06
C LYS A 229 0.72 5.16 -16.57
N ILE A 230 1.18 6.25 -15.95
CA ILE A 230 1.41 6.24 -14.49
C ILE A 230 0.14 5.86 -13.70
N LYS A 231 -1.04 6.26 -14.16
CA LYS A 231 -2.31 5.83 -13.55
C LYS A 231 -2.58 4.33 -13.68
N ALA A 232 -2.12 3.69 -14.76
CA ALA A 232 -2.27 2.25 -14.96
C ALA A 232 -1.34 1.48 -14.01
N ASP A 233 -0.09 1.94 -13.86
CA ASP A 233 0.87 1.35 -12.94
C ASP A 233 0.48 1.60 -11.48
N LEU A 234 -0.05 2.78 -11.12
CA LEU A 234 -0.64 3.04 -9.80
C LEU A 234 -1.81 2.09 -9.51
N ALA A 235 -2.74 1.93 -10.45
CA ALA A 235 -3.85 1.01 -10.26
C ALA A 235 -3.37 -0.45 -10.09
N LYS A 236 -2.42 -0.91 -10.91
CA LYS A 236 -1.79 -2.23 -10.78
C LYS A 236 -1.10 -2.39 -9.43
N ALA A 237 -0.37 -1.38 -8.97
CA ALA A 237 0.30 -1.37 -7.68
C ALA A 237 -0.71 -1.53 -6.53
N MET A 238 -1.78 -0.74 -6.52
CA MET A 238 -2.81 -0.76 -5.48
C MET A 238 -3.61 -2.06 -5.50
N PHE A 239 -4.09 -2.53 -6.67
CA PHE A 239 -4.80 -3.80 -6.77
C PHE A 239 -3.93 -5.03 -6.43
N SER A 240 -2.61 -4.90 -6.45
CA SER A 240 -1.71 -5.95 -6.00
C SER A 240 -1.64 -6.09 -4.47
N LEU A 241 -2.13 -5.10 -3.73
CA LEU A 241 -2.18 -5.14 -2.27
C LEU A 241 -3.35 -6.01 -1.77
N PRO A 242 -3.16 -6.75 -0.67
CA PRO A 242 -4.25 -7.52 -0.08
C PRO A 242 -5.45 -6.65 0.29
N ALA A 243 -6.65 -7.19 0.16
CA ALA A 243 -7.94 -6.58 0.49
C ALA A 243 -8.36 -5.38 -0.36
N VAL A 244 -7.62 -4.96 -1.37
CA VAL A 244 -8.03 -3.90 -2.30
C VAL A 244 -9.05 -4.43 -3.30
N LEU A 245 -10.19 -3.74 -3.42
CA LEU A 245 -11.26 -4.04 -4.38
C LEU A 245 -11.63 -2.87 -5.29
N GLY A 246 -11.15 -1.66 -5.01
CA GLY A 246 -11.41 -0.48 -5.83
C GLY A 246 -10.25 0.49 -5.79
N VAL A 247 -10.02 1.16 -6.92
CA VAL A 247 -9.02 2.23 -7.07
C VAL A 247 -9.62 3.32 -7.92
N GLU A 248 -9.52 4.56 -7.47
CA GLU A 248 -9.87 5.74 -8.26
C GLU A 248 -8.84 6.86 -8.02
N TYR A 249 -8.78 7.81 -8.95
CA TYR A 249 -7.90 8.98 -8.85
C TYR A 249 -8.64 10.26 -9.26
N GLY A 250 -8.19 11.39 -8.76
CA GLY A 250 -8.82 12.69 -9.05
C GLY A 250 -10.31 12.67 -8.68
N ALA A 251 -11.19 13.07 -9.60
CA ALA A 251 -12.64 13.04 -9.41
C ALA A 251 -13.25 11.62 -9.35
N GLY A 252 -12.45 10.57 -9.71
CA GLY A 252 -12.88 9.18 -9.61
C GLY A 252 -14.16 8.89 -10.39
N PHE A 253 -15.06 8.07 -9.82
CA PHE A 253 -16.34 7.73 -10.44
C PHE A 253 -17.31 8.91 -10.58
N GLY A 254 -17.06 10.04 -9.88
CA GLY A 254 -17.85 11.27 -10.04
C GLY A 254 -17.86 11.84 -11.46
N VAL A 255 -16.85 11.50 -12.27
CA VAL A 255 -16.79 11.92 -13.69
C VAL A 255 -17.96 11.38 -14.52
N ALA A 256 -18.60 10.28 -14.09
CA ALA A 256 -19.68 9.65 -14.85
C ALA A 256 -20.93 10.56 -14.97
N THR A 257 -21.11 11.50 -14.06
CA THR A 257 -22.23 12.47 -14.06
C THR A 257 -21.80 13.88 -14.41
N ALA A 258 -20.49 14.13 -14.59
CA ALA A 258 -19.96 15.45 -14.89
C ALA A 258 -20.05 15.78 -16.40
N ARG A 259 -20.26 17.04 -16.71
CA ARG A 259 -20.10 17.55 -18.08
C ARG A 259 -18.62 17.84 -18.36
N GLY A 260 -18.19 17.75 -19.64
CA GLY A 260 -16.81 18.01 -20.02
C GLY A 260 -16.31 19.39 -19.59
N SER A 261 -17.13 20.43 -19.73
CA SER A 261 -16.80 21.79 -19.28
C SER A 261 -16.62 21.93 -17.76
N GLU A 262 -17.28 21.07 -16.99
CA GLU A 262 -17.14 21.01 -15.51
C GLU A 262 -15.94 20.18 -15.08
N ASN A 263 -15.62 19.14 -15.85
CA ASN A 263 -14.54 18.19 -15.52
C ASN A 263 -13.16 18.67 -15.98
N ASN A 264 -13.07 19.59 -16.95
CA ASN A 264 -11.78 20.07 -17.45
C ASN A 264 -11.03 20.87 -16.38
N ASP A 265 -9.77 20.53 -16.15
CA ASP A 265 -8.84 21.33 -15.36
C ASP A 265 -8.28 22.44 -16.28
N LEU A 266 -8.77 23.67 -16.11
CA LEU A 266 -8.35 24.81 -16.94
C LEU A 266 -6.90 25.15 -16.65
N PHE A 267 -6.10 25.36 -17.67
CA PHE A 267 -4.71 25.77 -17.53
C PHE A 267 -4.60 27.23 -17.08
N ALA A 268 -3.69 27.49 -16.16
CA ALA A 268 -3.30 28.81 -15.70
C ALA A 268 -1.78 28.98 -15.79
N ALA A 269 -1.32 30.21 -15.86
CA ALA A 269 0.10 30.55 -15.82
C ALA A 269 0.37 31.46 -14.61
N SER A 270 1.34 31.11 -13.80
CA SER A 270 1.79 31.92 -12.65
C SER A 270 3.31 31.87 -12.57
N GLY A 271 3.95 33.06 -12.59
CA GLY A 271 5.41 33.15 -12.46
C GLY A 271 6.22 32.47 -13.57
N GLY A 272 5.60 32.22 -14.74
CA GLY A 272 6.22 31.46 -15.84
C GLY A 272 6.02 29.93 -15.77
N GLU A 273 5.36 29.44 -14.74
CA GLU A 273 4.99 28.03 -14.59
C GLU A 273 3.56 27.79 -15.10
N ILE A 274 3.36 26.64 -15.75
CA ILE A 274 2.05 26.18 -16.18
C ILE A 274 1.44 25.32 -15.07
N THR A 275 0.24 25.67 -14.65
CA THR A 275 -0.52 24.95 -13.62
C THR A 275 -1.97 24.78 -14.06
N THR A 276 -2.83 24.23 -13.22
CA THR A 276 -4.27 24.12 -13.46
C THR A 276 -5.07 24.73 -12.29
N GLU A 277 -6.24 25.31 -12.60
CA GLU A 277 -7.13 25.92 -11.60
C GLU A 277 -7.83 24.89 -10.69
N SER A 278 -7.88 23.64 -11.14
CA SER A 278 -8.45 22.52 -10.41
C SER A 278 -7.60 21.25 -10.65
N ASN A 279 -7.89 20.18 -9.91
CA ASN A 279 -7.15 18.92 -10.01
C ASN A 279 -8.10 17.71 -10.08
N ARG A 280 -9.12 17.80 -10.94
CA ARG A 280 -10.09 16.71 -11.17
C ARG A 280 -9.47 15.50 -11.83
N HIS A 281 -8.39 15.70 -12.58
CA HIS A 281 -7.61 14.62 -13.20
C HIS A 281 -6.54 14.03 -12.26
N GLY A 282 -6.48 14.46 -10.98
CA GLY A 282 -5.64 13.85 -9.95
C GLY A 282 -4.15 13.88 -10.27
N GLY A 283 -3.64 14.98 -10.85
CA GLY A 283 -2.24 15.19 -11.16
C GLY A 283 -1.73 14.50 -12.43
N MET A 284 -2.63 13.96 -13.27
CA MET A 284 -2.24 13.18 -14.45
C MET A 284 -3.11 13.49 -15.67
N LEU A 285 -2.49 13.86 -16.78
CA LEU A 285 -3.13 14.09 -18.07
C LEU A 285 -2.55 13.15 -19.12
N GLY A 286 -3.38 12.49 -19.89
CA GLY A 286 -2.93 11.51 -20.90
C GLY A 286 -2.16 10.29 -20.34
N GLY A 287 -2.06 10.18 -19.02
CA GLY A 287 -1.27 9.13 -18.33
C GLY A 287 0.12 9.59 -17.92
N ILE A 288 0.42 10.88 -18.07
CA ILE A 288 1.66 11.55 -17.71
C ILE A 288 1.36 12.55 -16.59
N THR A 289 2.27 12.74 -15.64
CA THR A 289 2.11 13.69 -14.53
C THR A 289 2.07 15.13 -15.05
N SER A 290 1.22 15.97 -14.43
CA SER A 290 1.01 17.36 -14.84
C SER A 290 1.72 18.39 -13.95
N GLY A 291 2.43 17.95 -12.88
CA GLY A 291 2.97 18.84 -11.86
C GLY A 291 2.01 19.11 -10.70
N GLN A 292 0.73 18.79 -10.86
CA GLN A 292 -0.27 18.86 -9.78
C GLN A 292 -0.12 17.66 -8.82
N PRO A 293 -0.60 17.77 -7.56
CA PRO A 293 -0.61 16.65 -6.64
C PRO A 293 -1.31 15.41 -7.22
N ILE A 294 -0.66 14.26 -7.10
CA ILE A 294 -1.31 12.98 -7.43
C ILE A 294 -2.20 12.59 -6.27
N VAL A 295 -3.50 12.40 -6.54
CA VAL A 295 -4.49 11.98 -5.53
C VAL A 295 -5.13 10.67 -5.98
N CYS A 296 -4.92 9.62 -5.16
CA CYS A 296 -5.43 8.26 -5.42
C CYS A 296 -6.20 7.75 -4.20
N ARG A 297 -7.41 7.23 -4.41
CA ARG A 297 -8.24 6.60 -3.37
C ARG A 297 -8.32 5.11 -3.60
N VAL A 298 -8.27 4.35 -2.51
CA VAL A 298 -8.23 2.89 -2.52
C VAL A 298 -9.30 2.35 -1.57
N ALA A 299 -10.22 1.56 -2.12
CA ALA A 299 -11.25 0.89 -1.33
C ALA A 299 -10.73 -0.46 -0.81
N ILE A 300 -10.78 -0.62 0.50
CA ILE A 300 -10.28 -1.79 1.23
C ILE A 300 -11.48 -2.54 1.82
N LYS A 301 -11.63 -3.81 1.45
CA LYS A 301 -12.70 -4.66 1.98
C LYS A 301 -12.49 -4.99 3.45
N PRO A 302 -13.55 -5.37 4.18
CA PRO A 302 -13.44 -5.96 5.51
C PRO A 302 -12.51 -7.19 5.52
N THR A 303 -11.85 -7.44 6.63
CA THR A 303 -11.00 -8.63 6.83
C THR A 303 -11.84 -9.91 6.78
N SER A 304 -11.44 -10.90 5.98
CA SER A 304 -12.23 -12.12 5.77
C SER A 304 -12.19 -13.10 6.95
N SER A 305 -11.18 -13.02 7.80
CA SER A 305 -11.00 -13.90 8.95
C SER A 305 -11.78 -13.36 10.15
N LEU A 306 -12.91 -14.01 10.46
CA LEU A 306 -13.80 -13.60 11.54
C LEU A 306 -13.80 -14.61 12.68
N SER A 307 -13.97 -14.13 13.91
CA SER A 307 -14.09 -14.97 15.11
C SER A 307 -15.52 -15.49 15.34
N ARG A 308 -16.42 -15.25 14.40
CA ARG A 308 -17.80 -15.78 14.39
C ARG A 308 -17.93 -16.94 13.40
N SER A 309 -18.89 -17.86 13.65
CA SER A 309 -19.16 -18.98 12.74
C SER A 309 -19.67 -18.49 11.39
N GLN A 310 -19.12 -19.07 10.33
CA GLN A 310 -19.53 -18.83 8.95
C GLN A 310 -19.70 -20.18 8.21
N PRO A 311 -20.73 -20.33 7.37
CA PRO A 311 -20.84 -21.50 6.50
C PRO A 311 -19.71 -21.53 5.48
N THR A 312 -19.19 -22.71 5.20
CA THR A 312 -18.16 -22.95 4.20
C THR A 312 -18.22 -24.39 3.68
N VAL A 313 -17.18 -24.80 2.97
CA VAL A 313 -16.98 -26.19 2.53
C VAL A 313 -15.56 -26.66 2.88
N THR A 314 -15.40 -27.97 2.99
CA THR A 314 -14.08 -28.60 3.07
C THR A 314 -13.40 -28.63 1.70
N SER A 315 -12.12 -29.01 1.67
CA SER A 315 -11.39 -29.26 0.41
C SER A 315 -11.95 -30.41 -0.42
N SER A 316 -12.74 -31.30 0.18
CA SER A 316 -13.50 -32.37 -0.52
C SER A 316 -14.88 -31.92 -1.01
N GLY A 317 -15.30 -30.67 -0.75
CA GLY A 317 -16.60 -30.13 -1.18
C GLY A 317 -17.75 -30.37 -0.20
N GLU A 318 -17.50 -30.95 0.97
CA GLU A 318 -18.52 -31.23 1.98
C GLU A 318 -18.90 -29.94 2.73
N PRO A 319 -20.19 -29.69 3.01
CA PRO A 319 -20.63 -28.56 3.83
C PRO A 319 -19.95 -28.57 5.22
N ALA A 320 -19.53 -27.39 5.66
CA ALA A 320 -18.84 -27.21 6.94
C ALA A 320 -19.12 -25.85 7.54
N GLU A 321 -18.76 -25.68 8.80
CA GLU A 321 -18.68 -24.37 9.44
C GLU A 321 -17.22 -24.05 9.78
N ILE A 322 -16.90 -22.75 9.75
CA ILE A 322 -15.58 -22.26 10.10
C ILE A 322 -15.67 -21.09 11.07
N VAL A 323 -14.84 -21.13 12.10
CA VAL A 323 -14.53 -20.01 12.98
C VAL A 323 -13.04 -19.78 12.88
N THR A 324 -12.61 -18.62 12.39
CA THR A 324 -11.19 -18.32 12.30
C THR A 324 -10.72 -17.78 13.63
N LYS A 325 -10.18 -18.66 14.45
CA LYS A 325 -9.50 -18.27 15.69
C LYS A 325 -8.18 -17.58 15.32
N GLY A 326 -7.84 -16.49 16.00
CA GLY A 326 -6.58 -15.81 15.74
C GLY A 326 -6.67 -14.30 15.99
N ARG A 327 -5.54 -13.65 15.76
CA ARG A 327 -5.37 -12.21 15.99
C ARG A 327 -5.51 -11.49 14.66
N HIS A 328 -6.75 -11.16 14.29
CA HIS A 328 -7.06 -10.47 13.03
C HIS A 328 -7.34 -8.98 13.25
N ASP A 329 -7.09 -8.17 12.24
CA ASP A 329 -7.43 -6.75 12.26
C ASP A 329 -8.97 -6.59 12.11
N PRO A 330 -9.68 -5.91 13.01
CA PRO A 330 -11.08 -5.56 12.80
C PRO A 330 -11.25 -4.54 11.66
N CYS A 331 -10.21 -3.73 11.42
CA CYS A 331 -10.11 -2.81 10.29
C CYS A 331 -8.66 -2.77 9.80
N LEU A 332 -8.44 -3.03 8.50
CA LEU A 332 -7.10 -3.06 7.93
C LEU A 332 -6.56 -1.67 7.59
N LEU A 333 -7.42 -0.65 7.49
CA LEU A 333 -7.10 0.68 6.98
C LEU A 333 -5.88 1.34 7.65
N PRO A 334 -5.74 1.38 8.99
CA PRO A 334 -4.58 2.02 9.61
C PRO A 334 -3.24 1.41 9.21
N ARG A 335 -3.22 0.09 8.97
CA ARG A 335 -2.03 -0.62 8.50
C ARG A 335 -1.83 -0.56 6.99
N PHE A 336 -2.92 -0.32 6.24
CA PHE A 336 -2.87 -0.16 4.80
C PHE A 336 -2.15 1.12 4.39
N VAL A 337 -2.32 2.22 5.12
CA VAL A 337 -1.74 3.53 4.81
C VAL A 337 -0.26 3.44 4.42
N PRO A 338 0.68 2.94 5.24
CA PRO A 338 2.08 2.83 4.85
C PRO A 338 2.34 1.82 3.72
N MET A 339 1.46 0.83 3.52
CA MET A 339 1.56 -0.10 2.38
C MET A 339 1.21 0.61 1.06
N GLY A 340 0.15 1.41 1.06
CA GLY A 340 -0.26 2.22 -0.09
C GLY A 340 0.79 3.27 -0.46
N GLU A 341 1.31 3.99 0.54
CA GLU A 341 2.41 4.96 0.35
C GLU A 341 3.64 4.29 -0.27
N ALA A 342 4.03 3.12 0.22
CA ALA A 342 5.17 2.36 -0.30
C ALA A 342 4.97 1.99 -1.77
N MET A 343 3.79 1.48 -2.14
CA MET A 343 3.50 1.12 -3.53
C MET A 343 3.44 2.34 -4.45
N MET A 344 2.92 3.48 -3.99
CA MET A 344 2.98 4.74 -4.73
C MET A 344 4.43 5.19 -4.94
N ALA A 345 5.27 5.10 -3.91
CA ALA A 345 6.69 5.44 -4.02
C ALA A 345 7.43 4.56 -5.03
N LEU A 346 7.14 3.24 -5.04
CA LEU A 346 7.73 2.31 -6.01
C LEU A 346 7.36 2.67 -7.46
N VAL A 347 6.12 3.06 -7.71
CA VAL A 347 5.70 3.52 -9.05
C VAL A 347 6.40 4.81 -9.43
N LEU A 348 6.40 5.80 -8.54
CA LEU A 348 6.97 7.13 -8.85
C LEU A 348 8.48 7.06 -9.07
N VAL A 349 9.23 6.31 -8.27
CA VAL A 349 10.68 6.18 -8.44
C VAL A 349 11.03 5.42 -9.72
N ASP A 350 10.26 4.36 -10.08
CA ASP A 350 10.48 3.64 -11.33
C ASP A 350 10.28 4.55 -12.54
N HIS A 351 9.18 5.30 -12.59
CA HIS A 351 8.92 6.27 -13.66
C HIS A 351 9.94 7.41 -13.69
N LEU A 352 10.40 7.90 -12.56
CA LEU A 352 11.45 8.92 -12.47
C LEU A 352 12.76 8.41 -13.08
N LEU A 353 13.18 7.19 -12.77
CA LEU A 353 14.41 6.61 -13.32
C LEU A 353 14.29 6.26 -14.81
N ARG A 354 13.12 5.78 -15.25
CA ARG A 354 12.81 5.55 -16.67
C ARG A 354 12.90 6.87 -17.45
N TRP A 355 12.25 7.91 -16.94
CA TRP A 355 12.28 9.23 -17.54
C TRP A 355 13.71 9.76 -17.68
N ARG A 356 14.54 9.64 -16.65
CA ARG A 356 15.96 10.05 -16.69
C ARG A 356 16.75 9.28 -17.74
N ALA A 357 16.51 7.98 -17.88
CA ALA A 357 17.18 7.15 -18.88
C ALA A 357 16.76 7.52 -20.31
N GLN A 358 15.52 7.92 -20.53
CA GLN A 358 14.96 8.23 -21.83
C GLN A 358 15.20 9.68 -22.25
N CYS A 359 14.97 10.65 -21.36
CA CYS A 359 15.02 12.08 -21.66
C CYS A 359 16.35 12.75 -21.29
N GLY A 360 17.16 12.13 -20.43
CA GLY A 360 18.53 12.56 -20.12
C GLY A 360 18.67 13.84 -19.28
N THR A 361 17.60 14.58 -19.03
CA THR A 361 17.57 15.84 -18.27
C THR A 361 16.63 15.75 -17.07
N ASP A 362 16.59 16.75 -16.21
CA ASP A 362 15.68 16.77 -15.07
C ASP A 362 14.29 17.24 -15.51
N PRO A 363 13.18 16.56 -15.13
CA PRO A 363 11.82 17.02 -15.45
C PRO A 363 11.44 18.36 -14.81
N ALA A 364 12.25 18.90 -13.93
CA ALA A 364 12.02 20.19 -13.26
C ALA A 364 12.38 21.43 -14.12
N ARG A 365 12.47 21.30 -15.44
CA ARG A 365 12.70 22.43 -16.34
C ARG A 365 11.51 22.73 -17.21
#